data_fa6062d47e6540d8f54fa11378113a5f
#
_entry.id   fa6062d47e6540d8f54fa11378113a5f
#
_cell.length_a   1.000
_cell.length_b   1.000
_cell.length_c   1.000
_cell.angle_alpha   90.00
_cell.angle_beta   90.00
_cell.angle_gamma   90.00
#
_symmetry.space_group_name_H-M   'P 1'
#
loop_
_entity.id
_entity.type
_entity.pdbx_description
1 polymer ?
#
loop_
_entity_poly.entity_id
_entity_poly.type
_entity_poly.pdbx_seq_one_letter_code
_entity_poly.pdbx_strand_id
1 'polypeptide(L)'
;MIDNKTQWSRRHFLKATGVAGLGSVMTPLNALARAADKASVVPTRPFGKTGANVSILSLGGMFDIASNQLLMKQAMTWGVTYWDTADCYQRGSENGIGKFLSRQPDAREKLFIVSKSDARDPDGMTRLLDRSLDRMQTDYVDLYFVHAVYRIDELDDRIKAWADKAKAAGKIRLFGFSTHSNMEECLLEASRLGWVDGIMMTYNYRLMHSDDMRRAVDACVEAGIGLTAMKTQGGGQVRTDSESEL
;
A
#
# COMPACT_ATOMS: atom_id res chain seq x y z
N MET A 1 -4.83 -55.73 2.98
CA MET A 1 -3.72 -55.14 2.20
C MET A 1 -4.18 -55.01 0.76
N ILE A 2 -4.69 -53.88 0.37
CA ILE A 2 -4.83 -53.50 -1.05
C ILE A 2 -4.58 -52.02 -1.10
N ASP A 3 -3.38 -51.69 -1.57
CA ASP A 3 -2.95 -50.34 -1.88
C ASP A 3 -3.40 -50.01 -3.31
N ASN A 4 -4.19 -48.98 -3.49
CA ASN A 4 -4.63 -48.58 -4.83
C ASN A 4 -4.51 -47.06 -4.98
N LYS A 5 -3.26 -46.60 -5.17
CA LYS A 5 -2.98 -45.21 -5.61
C LYS A 5 -3.24 -45.09 -7.11
N THR A 6 -4.42 -44.65 -7.47
CA THR A 6 -4.75 -44.31 -8.86
C THR A 6 -4.04 -43.01 -9.22
N GLN A 7 -2.86 -43.10 -9.81
CA GLN A 7 -2.19 -41.93 -10.43
C GLN A 7 -2.93 -41.52 -11.71
N TRP A 8 -3.60 -40.37 -11.67
CA TRP A 8 -4.19 -39.77 -12.85
C TRP A 8 -3.09 -39.17 -13.73
N SER A 9 -2.84 -39.78 -14.91
CA SER A 9 -1.90 -39.19 -15.87
C SER A 9 -2.59 -38.09 -16.70
N ARG A 10 -1.82 -37.10 -17.15
CA ARG A 10 -2.30 -35.99 -18.01
C ARG A 10 -3.05 -36.49 -19.25
N ARG A 11 -2.71 -37.68 -19.72
CA ARG A 11 -3.33 -38.34 -20.87
C ARG A 11 -4.73 -38.92 -20.55
N HIS A 12 -5.00 -39.31 -19.30
CA HIS A 12 -6.33 -39.71 -18.86
C HIS A 12 -7.27 -38.52 -18.65
N PHE A 13 -6.74 -37.40 -18.20
CA PHE A 13 -7.52 -36.17 -18.08
C PHE A 13 -7.99 -35.67 -19.45
N LEU A 14 -7.11 -35.64 -20.46
CA LEU A 14 -7.44 -35.19 -21.82
C LEU A 14 -8.40 -36.17 -22.55
N LYS A 15 -8.40 -37.48 -22.20
CA LYS A 15 -9.36 -38.45 -22.77
C LYS A 15 -10.73 -38.33 -22.11
N ALA A 16 -10.81 -38.03 -20.83
CA ALA A 16 -12.07 -37.83 -20.12
C ALA A 16 -12.83 -36.57 -20.56
N THR A 17 -12.11 -35.52 -21.00
CA THR A 17 -12.72 -34.30 -21.53
C THR A 17 -13.11 -34.39 -23.01
N GLY A 18 -12.62 -35.39 -23.75
CA GLY A 18 -12.92 -35.59 -25.18
C GLY A 18 -14.18 -36.37 -25.50
N VAL A 19 -14.82 -37.04 -24.53
CA VAL A 19 -16.01 -37.89 -24.77
C VAL A 19 -17.33 -37.26 -24.32
N ALA A 20 -17.30 -36.08 -23.67
CA ALA A 20 -18.50 -35.37 -23.24
C ALA A 20 -19.00 -34.31 -24.23
N GLY A 21 -18.62 -34.41 -25.47
CA GLY A 21 -18.94 -33.41 -26.49
C GLY A 21 -19.87 -33.90 -27.59
N LEU A 22 -21.13 -34.14 -27.33
CA LEU A 22 -22.24 -34.06 -28.31
C LEU A 22 -23.59 -34.16 -27.55
N GLY A 23 -23.84 -33.17 -26.72
CA GLY A 23 -25.17 -32.91 -26.14
C GLY A 23 -25.34 -31.42 -26.05
N SER A 24 -26.06 -30.86 -27.01
CA SER A 24 -26.33 -29.43 -27.14
C SER A 24 -26.95 -28.86 -25.86
N VAL A 25 -26.16 -28.18 -25.07
CA VAL A 25 -26.61 -27.08 -24.26
C VAL A 25 -25.82 -25.87 -24.71
N MET A 26 -26.41 -25.05 -25.57
CA MET A 26 -25.94 -23.72 -25.88
C MET A 26 -26.00 -22.88 -24.59
N THR A 27 -25.04 -23.06 -23.73
CA THR A 27 -24.73 -22.01 -22.74
C THR A 27 -24.09 -20.89 -23.57
N PRO A 28 -24.69 -19.71 -23.64
CA PRO A 28 -24.15 -18.67 -24.49
C PRO A 28 -22.72 -18.38 -24.02
N LEU A 29 -21.76 -18.48 -24.93
CA LEU A 29 -20.33 -18.10 -24.70
C LEU A 29 -20.23 -16.71 -24.01
N ASN A 30 -21.21 -15.84 -24.19
CA ASN A 30 -21.38 -14.57 -23.53
C ASN A 30 -21.59 -14.66 -21.99
N ALA A 31 -22.05 -15.78 -21.45
CA ALA A 31 -22.19 -15.95 -20.01
C ALA A 31 -20.86 -16.33 -19.35
N LEU A 32 -20.05 -17.12 -20.03
CA LEU A 32 -18.67 -17.44 -19.61
C LEU A 32 -17.74 -16.23 -19.77
N ALA A 33 -17.88 -15.45 -20.86
CA ALA A 33 -17.17 -14.19 -21.03
C ALA A 33 -17.56 -13.16 -19.97
N ARG A 34 -18.85 -13.06 -19.61
CA ARG A 34 -19.32 -12.17 -18.53
C ARG A 34 -18.90 -12.61 -17.13
N ALA A 35 -18.64 -13.88 -16.90
CA ALA A 35 -18.10 -14.36 -15.64
C ALA A 35 -16.58 -14.10 -15.51
N ALA A 36 -15.86 -14.01 -16.64
CA ALA A 36 -14.44 -13.65 -16.68
C ALA A 36 -14.21 -12.13 -16.55
N ASP A 37 -15.24 -11.30 -16.80
CA ASP A 37 -15.13 -9.83 -16.81
C ASP A 37 -15.39 -9.13 -15.47
N LYS A 38 -15.65 -9.87 -14.39
CA LYS A 38 -15.49 -9.35 -13.03
C LYS A 38 -14.13 -9.80 -12.49
N ALA A 39 -13.05 -9.22 -13.02
CA ALA A 39 -11.81 -9.19 -12.28
C ALA A 39 -12.17 -8.71 -10.85
N SER A 40 -11.87 -9.53 -9.84
CA SER A 40 -12.16 -9.18 -8.45
C SER A 40 -11.35 -7.92 -8.13
N VAL A 41 -12.03 -6.80 -8.08
CA VAL A 41 -11.40 -5.51 -7.75
C VAL A 41 -11.01 -5.57 -6.27
N VAL A 42 -9.77 -5.19 -5.96
CA VAL A 42 -9.30 -5.07 -4.57
C VAL A 42 -10.27 -4.15 -3.81
N PRO A 43 -10.87 -4.61 -2.70
CA PRO A 43 -11.82 -3.80 -1.95
C PRO A 43 -11.12 -2.59 -1.30
N THR A 44 -11.92 -1.57 -1.00
CA THR A 44 -11.49 -0.39 -0.27
C THR A 44 -12.03 -0.39 1.15
N ARG A 45 -11.38 0.38 2.03
CA ARG A 45 -11.84 0.65 3.40
C ARG A 45 -11.57 2.10 3.79
N PRO A 46 -12.29 2.64 4.79
CA PRO A 46 -11.95 3.94 5.36
C PRO A 46 -10.52 3.95 5.92
N PHE A 47 -9.80 5.03 5.68
CA PHE A 47 -8.48 5.27 6.25
C PHE A 47 -8.63 6.09 7.54
N GLY A 48 -8.82 5.41 8.66
CA GLY A 48 -9.17 6.05 9.92
C GLY A 48 -10.43 6.91 9.82
N LYS A 49 -10.44 8.07 10.48
CA LYS A 49 -11.50 9.08 10.40
C LYS A 49 -11.18 10.23 9.41
N THR A 50 -10.26 10.01 8.48
CA THR A 50 -9.77 11.05 7.57
C THR A 50 -10.76 11.41 6.45
N GLY A 51 -11.79 10.62 6.26
CA GLY A 51 -12.73 10.72 5.12
C GLY A 51 -12.23 10.06 3.85
N ALA A 52 -10.96 9.64 3.77
CA ALA A 52 -10.43 8.93 2.62
C ALA A 52 -10.80 7.44 2.65
N ASN A 53 -11.06 6.87 1.47
CA ASN A 53 -11.17 5.43 1.27
C ASN A 53 -9.97 4.95 0.48
N VAL A 54 -9.29 3.90 0.95
CA VAL A 54 -8.08 3.36 0.35
C VAL A 54 -8.22 1.89 0.02
N SER A 55 -7.56 1.42 -1.04
CA SER A 55 -7.49 -0.01 -1.31
C SER A 55 -6.79 -0.75 -0.16
N ILE A 56 -7.32 -1.91 0.23
CA ILE A 56 -6.75 -2.71 1.33
C ILE A 56 -5.38 -3.30 1.00
N LEU A 57 -5.03 -3.34 -0.28
CA LEU A 57 -3.70 -3.68 -0.78
C LEU A 57 -3.05 -2.41 -1.33
N SER A 58 -1.81 -2.15 -0.94
CA SER A 58 -1.00 -1.05 -1.44
C SER A 58 0.10 -1.53 -2.39
N LEU A 59 0.46 -0.67 -3.34
CA LEU A 59 1.63 -0.87 -4.19
C LEU A 59 2.83 -0.17 -3.54
N GLY A 60 3.77 -0.95 -3.01
CA GLY A 60 5.02 -0.42 -2.46
C GLY A 60 6.01 -0.05 -3.56
N GLY A 61 6.56 1.16 -3.51
CA GLY A 61 7.37 1.75 -4.58
C GLY A 61 8.88 1.42 -4.54
N MET A 62 9.35 0.50 -3.69
CA MET A 62 10.79 0.17 -3.61
C MET A 62 11.28 -0.74 -4.75
N PHE A 63 10.84 -0.49 -5.98
CA PHE A 63 11.31 -1.18 -7.17
C PHE A 63 11.46 -0.21 -8.35
N ASP A 64 11.95 -0.66 -9.49
CA ASP A 64 12.09 0.16 -10.69
C ASP A 64 10.71 0.41 -11.33
N ILE A 65 10.00 1.40 -10.81
CA ILE A 65 8.69 1.82 -11.33
C ILE A 65 8.82 2.37 -12.77
N ALA A 66 9.92 3.07 -13.05
CA ALA A 66 10.11 3.70 -14.36
C ALA A 66 10.15 2.70 -15.52
N SER A 67 10.69 1.50 -15.28
CA SER A 67 10.71 0.39 -16.25
C SER A 67 9.46 -0.50 -16.20
N ASN A 68 8.70 -0.47 -15.10
CA ASN A 68 7.56 -1.37 -14.85
C ASN A 68 6.19 -0.68 -14.99
N GLN A 69 6.02 0.16 -16.01
CA GLN A 69 4.78 0.93 -16.24
C GLN A 69 3.53 0.06 -16.49
N LEU A 70 3.70 -1.13 -17.05
CA LEU A 70 2.59 -2.08 -17.23
C LEU A 70 2.08 -2.60 -15.90
N LEU A 71 2.97 -2.82 -14.91
CA LEU A 71 2.57 -3.21 -13.56
C LEU A 71 1.72 -2.13 -12.90
N MET A 72 2.08 -0.84 -13.08
CA MET A 72 1.31 0.29 -12.57
C MET A 72 -0.11 0.31 -13.14
N LYS A 73 -0.22 0.12 -14.46
CA LYS A 73 -1.52 0.02 -15.14
C LYS A 73 -2.33 -1.18 -14.63
N GLN A 74 -1.67 -2.32 -14.46
CA GLN A 74 -2.34 -3.53 -13.97
C GLN A 74 -2.81 -3.37 -12.52
N ALA A 75 -1.99 -2.75 -11.65
CA ALA A 75 -2.37 -2.44 -10.29
C ALA A 75 -3.66 -1.59 -10.24
N MET A 76 -3.76 -0.53 -11.05
CA MET A 76 -4.99 0.25 -11.17
C MET A 76 -6.18 -0.58 -11.65
N THR A 77 -5.99 -1.44 -12.66
CA THR A 77 -7.04 -2.32 -13.18
C THR A 77 -7.58 -3.24 -12.09
N TRP A 78 -6.73 -3.69 -11.20
CA TRP A 78 -7.11 -4.51 -10.03
C TRP A 78 -7.67 -3.70 -8.86
N GLY A 79 -7.74 -2.38 -8.96
CA GLY A 79 -8.21 -1.51 -7.89
C GLY A 79 -7.18 -1.28 -6.78
N VAL A 80 -5.89 -1.57 -7.01
CA VAL A 80 -4.80 -1.23 -6.12
C VAL A 80 -4.44 0.24 -6.34
N THR A 81 -5.12 1.12 -5.63
CA THR A 81 -5.03 2.58 -5.82
C THR A 81 -4.20 3.30 -4.75
N TYR A 82 -3.84 2.64 -3.66
CA TYR A 82 -2.89 3.16 -2.68
C TYR A 82 -1.46 2.90 -3.16
N TRP A 83 -0.73 3.96 -3.55
CA TRP A 83 0.65 3.86 -4.03
C TRP A 83 1.60 4.54 -3.06
N ASP A 84 2.56 3.78 -2.57
CA ASP A 84 3.54 4.20 -1.59
C ASP A 84 4.91 4.42 -2.23
N THR A 85 5.48 5.59 -2.01
CA THR A 85 6.85 5.94 -2.39
C THR A 85 7.54 6.75 -1.30
N ALA A 86 8.75 7.20 -1.53
CA ALA A 86 9.50 8.15 -0.71
C ALA A 86 10.55 8.85 -1.55
N ASP A 87 10.93 10.07 -1.14
CA ASP A 87 11.99 10.84 -1.78
C ASP A 87 13.32 10.08 -1.88
N CYS A 88 13.65 9.32 -0.84
CA CYS A 88 14.89 8.55 -0.75
C CYS A 88 14.85 7.19 -1.48
N TYR A 89 13.70 6.76 -2.02
CA TYR A 89 13.63 5.48 -2.71
C TYR A 89 14.44 5.50 -4.00
N GLN A 90 15.36 4.55 -4.08
CA GLN A 90 16.24 4.39 -5.22
C GLN A 90 15.48 4.02 -6.50
N ARG A 91 16.21 3.99 -7.64
CA ARG A 91 15.70 3.60 -8.95
C ARG A 91 14.57 4.48 -9.49
N GLY A 92 14.50 5.74 -9.02
CA GLY A 92 13.57 6.71 -9.56
C GLY A 92 12.10 6.39 -9.32
N SER A 93 11.76 5.89 -8.13
CA SER A 93 10.40 5.53 -7.76
C SER A 93 9.41 6.67 -8.02
N GLU A 94 9.66 7.87 -7.49
CA GLU A 94 8.83 9.06 -7.73
C GLU A 94 8.79 9.47 -9.20
N ASN A 95 9.94 9.46 -9.90
CA ASN A 95 9.99 9.74 -11.34
C ASN A 95 9.18 8.73 -12.16
N GLY A 96 9.14 7.46 -11.71
CA GLY A 96 8.34 6.41 -12.32
C GLY A 96 6.84 6.66 -12.18
N ILE A 97 6.40 7.18 -11.04
CA ILE A 97 5.02 7.63 -10.83
C ILE A 97 4.72 8.83 -11.72
N GLY A 98 5.61 9.83 -11.80
CA GLY A 98 5.48 10.98 -12.69
C GLY A 98 5.36 10.57 -14.16
N LYS A 99 6.20 9.64 -14.62
CA LYS A 99 6.10 9.05 -15.96
C LYS A 99 4.76 8.37 -16.22
N PHE A 100 4.17 7.75 -15.21
CA PHE A 100 2.85 7.15 -15.30
C PHE A 100 1.76 8.22 -15.41
N LEU A 101 1.77 9.22 -14.53
CA LEU A 101 0.78 10.28 -14.49
C LEU A 101 0.82 11.17 -15.73
N SER A 102 2.00 11.46 -16.28
CA SER A 102 2.13 12.22 -17.54
C SER A 102 1.46 11.54 -18.73
N ARG A 103 1.39 10.21 -18.73
CA ARG A 103 0.73 9.42 -19.78
C ARG A 103 -0.74 9.16 -19.49
N GLN A 104 -1.17 9.26 -18.26
CA GLN A 104 -2.51 8.99 -17.77
C GLN A 104 -2.92 10.02 -16.71
N PRO A 105 -3.11 11.30 -17.09
CA PRO A 105 -3.38 12.38 -16.14
C PRO A 105 -4.65 12.12 -15.31
N ASP A 106 -5.68 11.55 -15.92
CA ASP A 106 -6.94 11.20 -15.23
C ASP A 106 -6.79 10.14 -14.14
N ALA A 107 -5.61 9.50 -14.07
CA ALA A 107 -5.32 8.54 -13.02
C ALA A 107 -5.08 9.21 -11.67
N ARG A 108 -4.58 10.48 -11.66
CA ARG A 108 -4.22 11.17 -10.41
C ARG A 108 -5.36 11.22 -9.41
N GLU A 109 -6.55 11.55 -9.83
CA GLU A 109 -7.74 11.65 -8.97
C GLU A 109 -8.22 10.31 -8.41
N LYS A 110 -7.84 9.20 -9.05
CA LYS A 110 -8.20 7.84 -8.65
C LYS A 110 -7.18 7.21 -7.71
N LEU A 111 -6.03 7.83 -7.56
CA LEU A 111 -4.92 7.31 -6.77
C LEU A 111 -4.83 8.00 -5.41
N PHE A 112 -4.52 7.23 -4.40
CA PHE A 112 -4.09 7.69 -3.09
C PHE A 112 -2.55 7.55 -3.05
N ILE A 113 -1.83 8.64 -3.28
CA ILE A 113 -0.37 8.65 -3.38
C ILE A 113 0.22 9.09 -2.05
N VAL A 114 1.18 8.30 -1.58
CA VAL A 114 1.93 8.55 -0.35
C VAL A 114 3.41 8.74 -0.68
N SER A 115 4.00 9.83 -0.17
CA SER A 115 5.45 10.01 -0.18
C SER A 115 5.97 10.38 1.21
N LYS A 116 7.29 10.41 1.38
CA LYS A 116 7.96 10.53 2.69
C LYS A 116 9.19 11.41 2.59
N SER A 117 9.48 12.11 3.69
CA SER A 117 10.66 12.96 3.88
C SER A 117 11.57 12.41 4.98
N ASP A 118 12.85 12.33 4.72
CA ASP A 118 13.88 12.04 5.74
C ASP A 118 14.29 13.29 6.55
N ALA A 119 13.81 14.50 6.15
CA ALA A 119 14.07 15.72 6.90
C ALA A 119 13.27 15.77 8.22
N ARG A 120 13.85 16.44 9.21
CA ARG A 120 13.30 16.66 10.55
C ARG A 120 13.13 18.16 10.87
N ASP A 121 13.16 19.00 9.86
CA ASP A 121 13.02 20.46 9.97
C ASP A 121 12.11 20.98 8.85
N PRO A 122 11.39 22.11 9.08
CA PRO A 122 10.44 22.65 8.12
C PRO A 122 11.02 22.99 6.75
N ASP A 123 12.23 23.51 6.68
CA ASP A 123 12.86 23.91 5.42
C ASP A 123 13.27 22.68 4.60
N GLY A 124 13.84 21.69 5.28
CA GLY A 124 14.15 20.41 4.69
C GLY A 124 12.91 19.69 4.16
N MET A 125 11.85 19.66 4.96
CA MET A 125 10.58 19.03 4.55
C MET A 125 9.95 19.75 3.35
N THR A 126 9.99 21.09 3.32
CA THR A 126 9.50 21.87 2.17
C THR A 126 10.28 21.50 0.91
N ARG A 127 11.61 21.55 0.99
CA ARG A 127 12.49 21.22 -0.15
C ARG A 127 12.27 19.81 -0.67
N LEU A 128 12.11 18.82 0.23
CA LEU A 128 11.87 17.43 -0.16
C LEU A 128 10.47 17.22 -0.73
N LEU A 129 9.45 17.85 -0.16
CA LEU A 129 8.08 17.79 -0.70
C LEU A 129 8.02 18.40 -2.10
N ASP A 130 8.57 19.60 -2.30
CA ASP A 130 8.56 20.27 -3.61
C ASP A 130 9.29 19.41 -4.66
N ARG A 131 10.41 18.81 -4.30
CA ARG A 131 11.14 17.86 -5.15
C ARG A 131 10.32 16.62 -5.48
N SER A 132 9.59 16.06 -4.51
CA SER A 132 8.72 14.91 -4.70
C SER A 132 7.57 15.22 -5.65
N LEU A 133 6.93 16.39 -5.49
CA LEU A 133 5.85 16.84 -6.36
C LEU A 133 6.33 17.03 -7.81
N ASP A 134 7.50 17.67 -7.99
CA ASP A 134 8.13 17.87 -9.31
C ASP A 134 8.43 16.52 -9.97
N ARG A 135 9.08 15.59 -9.28
CA ARG A 135 9.37 14.25 -9.80
C ARG A 135 8.13 13.45 -10.17
N MET A 136 7.09 13.54 -9.36
CA MET A 136 5.82 12.84 -9.60
C MET A 136 4.91 13.59 -10.57
N GLN A 137 5.26 14.81 -11.00
CA GLN A 137 4.47 15.63 -11.91
C GLN A 137 3.02 15.79 -11.42
N THR A 138 2.85 16.18 -10.16
CA THR A 138 1.57 16.39 -9.49
C THR A 138 1.68 17.56 -8.53
N ASP A 139 0.57 18.27 -8.32
CA ASP A 139 0.52 19.43 -7.41
C ASP A 139 0.35 19.03 -5.94
N TYR A 140 -0.01 17.78 -5.67
CA TYR A 140 -0.25 17.30 -4.31
C TYR A 140 0.02 15.80 -4.14
N VAL A 141 0.21 15.38 -2.89
CA VAL A 141 0.11 13.98 -2.44
C VAL A 141 -1.04 13.84 -1.45
N ASP A 142 -1.61 12.64 -1.37
CA ASP A 142 -2.74 12.37 -0.47
C ASP A 142 -2.29 12.24 0.98
N LEU A 143 -1.12 11.66 1.20
CA LEU A 143 -0.55 11.51 2.53
C LEU A 143 0.97 11.71 2.48
N TYR A 144 1.49 12.56 3.35
CA TYR A 144 2.92 12.82 3.45
C TYR A 144 3.46 12.45 4.82
N PHE A 145 4.53 11.67 4.84
CA PHE A 145 5.11 11.15 6.06
C PHE A 145 6.46 11.76 6.41
N VAL A 146 6.70 11.95 7.71
CA VAL A 146 8.07 11.92 8.25
C VAL A 146 8.52 10.46 8.22
N HIS A 147 9.63 10.20 7.54
CA HIS A 147 10.09 8.85 7.26
C HIS A 147 10.89 8.26 8.43
N ALA A 148 10.57 7.01 8.83
CA ALA A 148 11.31 6.23 9.81
C ALA A 148 11.49 6.93 11.17
N VAL A 149 10.42 7.48 11.72
CA VAL A 149 10.39 8.06 13.06
C VAL A 149 10.68 6.97 14.09
N TYR A 150 11.61 7.26 14.99
CA TYR A 150 11.99 6.38 16.09
C TYR A 150 11.38 6.82 17.43
N ARG A 151 11.17 8.13 17.62
CA ARG A 151 10.58 8.73 18.80
C ARG A 151 9.59 9.81 18.40
N ILE A 152 8.50 9.91 19.14
CA ILE A 152 7.41 10.83 18.77
C ILE A 152 7.79 12.31 18.93
N ASP A 153 8.79 12.63 19.76
CA ASP A 153 9.33 14.00 19.90
C ASP A 153 10.01 14.54 18.62
N GLU A 154 10.26 13.67 17.61
CA GLU A 154 10.63 14.10 16.27
C GLU A 154 9.47 14.82 15.54
N LEU A 155 8.23 14.68 16.02
CA LEU A 155 7.02 15.34 15.53
C LEU A 155 6.65 16.53 16.45
N ASP A 156 7.55 17.49 16.57
CA ASP A 156 7.37 18.66 17.43
C ASP A 156 6.40 19.70 16.84
N ASP A 157 6.14 20.78 17.58
CA ASP A 157 5.25 21.86 17.16
C ASP A 157 5.67 22.54 15.85
N ARG A 158 6.97 22.53 15.51
CA ARG A 158 7.47 23.09 14.24
C ARG A 158 7.05 22.23 13.07
N ILE A 159 7.12 20.92 13.24
CA ILE A 159 6.66 19.93 12.23
C ILE A 159 5.14 20.01 12.09
N LYS A 160 4.41 20.13 13.20
CA LYS A 160 2.95 20.35 13.17
C LYS A 160 2.59 21.61 12.39
N ALA A 161 3.20 22.74 12.72
CA ALA A 161 2.94 24.00 12.04
C ALA A 161 3.29 23.94 10.54
N TRP A 162 4.34 23.22 10.19
CA TRP A 162 4.69 22.96 8.79
C TRP A 162 3.61 22.12 8.08
N ALA A 163 3.14 21.04 8.71
CA ALA A 163 2.09 20.19 8.15
C ALA A 163 0.79 20.97 7.91
N ASP A 164 0.39 21.83 8.88
CA ASP A 164 -0.78 22.67 8.75
C ASP A 164 -0.65 23.67 7.55
N LYS A 165 0.54 24.25 7.36
CA LYS A 165 0.83 25.12 6.20
C LYS A 165 0.80 24.35 4.87
N ALA A 166 1.39 23.17 4.84
CA ALA A 166 1.41 22.33 3.63
C ALA A 166 0.00 21.86 3.23
N LYS A 167 -0.84 21.52 4.22
CA LYS A 167 -2.27 21.23 4.02
C LYS A 167 -3.02 22.45 3.51
N ALA A 168 -2.83 23.61 4.12
CA ALA A 168 -3.46 24.88 3.71
C ALA A 168 -3.05 25.31 2.29
N ALA A 169 -1.81 25.01 1.88
CA ALA A 169 -1.31 25.23 0.52
C ALA A 169 -1.81 24.19 -0.50
N GLY A 170 -2.55 23.18 -0.07
CA GLY A 170 -3.04 22.11 -0.93
C GLY A 170 -1.98 21.13 -1.43
N LYS A 171 -0.74 21.20 -0.94
CA LYS A 171 0.37 20.32 -1.35
C LYS A 171 0.28 18.92 -0.76
N ILE A 172 -0.34 18.79 0.41
CA ILE A 172 -0.66 17.50 1.05
C ILE A 172 -2.11 17.52 1.54
N ARG A 173 -2.79 16.39 1.52
CA ARG A 173 -4.14 16.28 2.11
C ARG A 173 -4.08 15.82 3.55
N LEU A 174 -3.24 14.82 3.83
CA LEU A 174 -3.06 14.19 5.12
C LEU A 174 -1.59 14.17 5.50
N PHE A 175 -1.33 14.08 6.80
CA PHE A 175 0.02 14.07 7.36
C PHE A 175 0.20 12.98 8.41
N GLY A 176 1.43 12.45 8.54
CA GLY A 176 1.76 11.47 9.55
C GLY A 176 3.21 11.03 9.50
N PHE A 177 3.47 9.78 9.87
CA PHE A 177 4.83 9.25 9.87
C PHE A 177 4.87 7.76 9.54
N SER A 178 6.07 7.29 9.17
CA SER A 178 6.36 5.86 9.11
C SER A 178 7.35 5.47 10.19
N THR A 179 7.27 4.22 10.68
CA THR A 179 8.19 3.70 11.69
C THR A 179 8.49 2.22 11.48
N HIS A 180 9.72 1.83 11.83
CA HIS A 180 10.20 0.44 11.77
C HIS A 180 10.67 -0.09 13.12
N SER A 181 10.80 0.79 14.11
CA SER A 181 11.38 0.51 15.43
C SER A 181 10.65 1.31 16.48
N ASN A 182 10.66 0.82 17.73
CA ASN A 182 9.97 1.47 18.85
C ASN A 182 8.50 1.79 18.53
N MET A 183 7.85 0.88 17.82
CA MET A 183 6.54 1.14 17.19
C MET A 183 5.44 1.29 18.23
N GLU A 184 5.44 0.45 19.25
CA GLU A 184 4.42 0.43 20.30
C GLU A 184 4.35 1.78 21.04
N GLU A 185 5.50 2.32 21.42
CA GLU A 185 5.60 3.63 22.08
C GLU A 185 5.20 4.75 21.13
N CYS A 186 5.77 4.77 19.92
CA CYS A 186 5.44 5.77 18.90
C CYS A 186 3.94 5.82 18.59
N LEU A 187 3.28 4.67 18.46
CA LEU A 187 1.85 4.60 18.18
C LEU A 187 1.02 5.11 19.37
N LEU A 188 1.34 4.64 20.59
CA LEU A 188 0.64 5.07 21.81
C LEU A 188 0.76 6.59 22.05
N GLU A 189 1.93 7.17 21.83
CA GLU A 189 2.11 8.61 21.97
C GLU A 189 1.43 9.37 20.83
N ALA A 190 1.53 8.90 19.58
CA ALA A 190 0.88 9.51 18.44
C ALA A 190 -0.65 9.54 18.58
N SER A 191 -1.26 8.53 19.20
CA SER A 191 -2.71 8.48 19.41
C SER A 191 -3.22 9.65 20.27
N ARG A 192 -2.35 10.31 21.03
CA ARG A 192 -2.66 11.45 21.91
C ARG A 192 -2.40 12.81 21.27
N LEU A 193 -1.70 12.87 20.14
CA LEU A 193 -1.34 14.14 19.49
C LEU A 193 -2.52 14.86 18.86
N GLY A 194 -3.52 14.13 18.37
CA GLY A 194 -4.76 14.68 17.80
C GLY A 194 -4.63 15.36 16.42
N TRP A 195 -3.43 15.34 15.79
CA TRP A 195 -3.19 15.96 14.48
C TRP A 195 -2.48 15.06 13.46
N VAL A 196 -2.13 13.83 13.86
CA VAL A 196 -1.59 12.80 12.97
C VAL A 196 -2.75 12.06 12.30
N ASP A 197 -2.78 12.10 10.96
CA ASP A 197 -3.84 11.49 10.18
C ASP A 197 -3.56 10.02 9.84
N GLY A 198 -2.28 9.66 9.68
CA GLY A 198 -1.89 8.32 9.27
C GLY A 198 -0.56 7.86 9.80
N ILE A 199 -0.42 6.55 9.99
CA ILE A 199 0.83 5.90 10.41
C ILE A 199 1.07 4.68 9.52
N MET A 200 2.30 4.57 9.01
CA MET A 200 2.78 3.35 8.33
C MET A 200 3.80 2.67 9.24
N MET A 201 3.55 1.42 9.61
CA MET A 201 4.36 0.69 10.56
C MET A 201 4.72 -0.71 10.07
N THR A 202 5.82 -1.26 10.55
CA THR A 202 6.07 -2.70 10.40
C THR A 202 5.01 -3.47 11.18
N TYR A 203 4.22 -4.30 10.50
CA TYR A 203 3.20 -5.11 11.14
C TYR A 203 3.03 -6.44 10.41
N ASN A 204 3.31 -7.53 11.10
CA ASN A 204 3.31 -8.87 10.54
C ASN A 204 2.98 -9.91 11.61
N TYR A 205 2.92 -11.18 11.21
CA TYR A 205 2.58 -12.30 12.08
C TYR A 205 3.45 -12.41 13.35
N ARG A 206 4.68 -11.90 13.34
CA ARG A 206 5.58 -11.93 14.52
C ARG A 206 5.22 -10.89 15.57
N LEU A 207 4.60 -9.80 15.17
CA LEU A 207 4.29 -8.63 16.01
C LEU A 207 2.81 -8.58 16.43
N MET A 208 1.92 -9.09 15.60
CA MET A 208 0.46 -8.97 15.80
C MET A 208 -0.05 -9.67 17.06
N HIS A 209 0.74 -10.57 17.66
CA HIS A 209 0.40 -11.29 18.89
C HIS A 209 0.93 -10.63 20.15
N SER A 210 1.77 -9.61 20.06
CA SER A 210 2.24 -8.82 21.19
C SER A 210 1.08 -8.02 21.81
N ASP A 211 0.90 -8.11 23.13
CA ASP A 211 -0.12 -7.32 23.83
C ASP A 211 0.15 -5.82 23.74
N ASP A 212 1.42 -5.42 23.77
CA ASP A 212 1.82 -4.02 23.64
C ASP A 212 1.49 -3.48 22.25
N MET A 213 1.78 -4.25 21.19
CA MET A 213 1.42 -3.86 19.83
C MET A 213 -0.09 -3.77 19.64
N ARG A 214 -0.87 -4.72 20.18
CA ARG A 214 -2.34 -4.67 20.12
C ARG A 214 -2.89 -3.41 20.78
N ARG A 215 -2.44 -3.11 22.02
CA ARG A 215 -2.84 -1.88 22.73
C ARG A 215 -2.50 -0.62 21.94
N ALA A 216 -1.32 -0.58 21.32
CA ALA A 216 -0.88 0.57 20.53
C ALA A 216 -1.73 0.76 19.27
N VAL A 217 -2.04 -0.34 18.57
CA VAL A 217 -2.93 -0.33 17.40
C VAL A 217 -4.34 0.11 17.78
N ASP A 218 -4.90 -0.45 18.86
CA ASP A 218 -6.24 -0.11 19.34
C ASP A 218 -6.34 1.37 19.71
N ALA A 219 -5.34 1.92 20.40
CA ALA A 219 -5.28 3.35 20.74
C ALA A 219 -5.29 4.24 19.48
N CYS A 220 -4.56 3.88 18.42
CA CYS A 220 -4.58 4.60 17.16
C CYS A 220 -5.94 4.50 16.45
N VAL A 221 -6.57 3.32 16.48
CA VAL A 221 -7.90 3.11 15.89
C VAL A 221 -8.95 3.95 16.62
N GLU A 222 -8.95 3.99 17.95
CA GLU A 222 -9.82 4.83 18.77
C GLU A 222 -9.62 6.32 18.46
N ALA A 223 -8.35 6.76 18.34
CA ALA A 223 -8.00 8.12 17.93
C ALA A 223 -8.44 8.46 16.49
N GLY A 224 -8.76 7.43 15.69
CA GLY A 224 -9.19 7.60 14.30
C GLY A 224 -8.05 7.78 13.31
N ILE A 225 -6.84 7.36 13.65
CA ILE A 225 -5.66 7.40 12.79
C ILE A 225 -5.75 6.27 11.76
N GLY A 226 -5.46 6.59 10.49
CA GLY A 226 -5.35 5.58 9.43
C GLY A 226 -4.07 4.77 9.56
N LEU A 227 -4.16 3.44 9.55
CA LEU A 227 -3.00 2.56 9.72
C LEU A 227 -2.69 1.80 8.43
N THR A 228 -1.40 1.76 8.06
CA THR A 228 -0.87 0.99 6.94
C THR A 228 0.21 0.03 7.44
N ALA A 229 0.01 -1.26 7.17
CA ALA A 229 1.01 -2.28 7.47
C ALA A 229 2.04 -2.39 6.34
N MET A 230 3.32 -2.36 6.68
CA MET A 230 4.42 -2.73 5.79
C MET A 230 5.17 -3.94 6.33
N LYS A 231 5.98 -4.59 5.48
CA LYS A 231 6.74 -5.81 5.83
C LYS A 231 5.84 -6.93 6.39
N THR A 232 4.65 -7.08 5.82
CA THR A 232 3.61 -8.00 6.27
C THR A 232 4.04 -9.47 6.24
N GLN A 233 5.06 -9.79 5.46
CA GLN A 233 5.65 -11.13 5.36
C GLN A 233 6.95 -11.30 6.17
N GLY A 234 7.11 -10.55 7.26
CA GLY A 234 8.23 -10.67 8.18
C GLY A 234 9.47 -9.84 7.82
N GLY A 235 9.48 -9.12 6.70
CA GLY A 235 10.51 -8.12 6.37
C GLY A 235 11.80 -8.68 5.77
N GLY A 236 11.79 -9.83 5.15
CA GLY A 236 12.91 -10.41 4.41
C GLY A 236 12.52 -10.88 3.02
N GLN A 237 13.51 -11.29 2.23
CA GLN A 237 13.22 -12.11 1.06
C GLN A 237 12.98 -13.55 1.53
N VAL A 238 11.81 -14.09 1.25
CA VAL A 238 11.55 -15.52 1.42
C VAL A 238 12.39 -16.27 0.39
N ARG A 239 13.31 -17.11 0.84
CA ARG A 239 14.25 -17.84 -0.01
C ARG A 239 13.99 -19.34 -0.04
N THR A 240 13.26 -19.85 0.94
CA THR A 240 12.95 -21.27 1.09
C THR A 240 11.52 -21.44 1.57
N ASP A 241 10.93 -22.62 1.35
CA ASP A 241 9.59 -22.94 1.81
C ASP A 241 9.49 -22.87 3.34
N SER A 242 10.55 -23.29 4.07
CA SER A 242 10.59 -23.19 5.53
C SER A 242 10.62 -21.74 6.05
N GLU A 243 11.16 -20.79 5.29
CA GLU A 243 11.12 -19.37 5.64
C GLU A 243 9.75 -18.76 5.38
N SER A 244 8.92 -19.36 4.53
CA SER A 244 7.55 -18.92 4.27
C SER A 244 6.54 -19.41 5.31
N GLU A 245 6.89 -20.44 6.08
CA GLU A 245 6.05 -21.03 7.14
C GLU A 245 6.26 -20.34 8.52
N LEU A 246 7.28 -19.50 8.65
CA LEU A 246 7.62 -18.74 9.86
C LEU A 246 7.01 -17.33 9.85
#